data_a84f8c54b3d539a712d302e300408a5d
#
_entry.id   a84f8c54b3d539a712d302e300408a5d
#
_cell.length_a   1.000
_cell.length_b   1.000
_cell.length_c   1.000
_cell.angle_alpha   90.00
_cell.angle_beta   90.00
_cell.angle_gamma   90.00
#
_symmetry.space_group_name_H-M   'P 1'
#
loop_
_entity.id
_entity.type
_entity.pdbx_description
1 polymer ?
#
loop_
_entity_poly.entity_id
_entity_poly.type
_entity_poly.pdbx_seq_one_letter_code
_entity_poly.pdbx_strand_id
1 'polypeptide(L)'
;MKLRSVYLENFRSYKKLNIEIKNIQYVILTGKNGIGKTNILEAISFLSPGKGFRNTRLDEVINTESNSNQSSIFFIIEKENQKNEIGIGFTKESIDNRFQGRKIIHLNGKKLKRQSDLPNLVSLIWLTPEMDIFFRTSSLFRRKFVDRCIFNLNPEYLDNLKIYEKNLNERNKILKDISTKDLFYIEGKNIEKDLWLKKIEEKLVNEGIKIFQERIKFSNDFNSISNNSKSFPKINISLIGDIEKILLTEKLDSVKAMYIHKLQNSRKIDSIKGSISYGPNKSDLKVVFLKKKLLAEKC
;
A
#
# COMPACT_ATOMS: atom_id res chain seq x y z
N MET A 1 -21.89 3.31 -3.92
CA MET A 1 -21.17 2.90 -5.14
C MET A 1 -21.59 1.48 -5.52
N LYS A 2 -21.78 1.21 -6.83
CA LYS A 2 -22.17 -0.13 -7.36
C LYS A 2 -21.29 -0.46 -8.55
N LEU A 3 -20.74 -1.67 -8.59
CA LEU A 3 -20.07 -2.21 -9.77
C LEU A 3 -21.15 -2.75 -10.72
N ARG A 4 -21.18 -2.27 -11.97
CA ARG A 4 -22.20 -2.60 -12.96
C ARG A 4 -21.76 -3.61 -14.00
N SER A 5 -20.50 -3.53 -14.41
CA SER A 5 -19.92 -4.52 -15.30
C SER A 5 -18.40 -4.66 -15.11
N VAL A 6 -17.91 -5.83 -15.50
CA VAL A 6 -16.49 -6.16 -15.58
C VAL A 6 -16.25 -6.80 -16.93
N TYR A 7 -15.41 -6.20 -17.73
CA TYR A 7 -14.93 -6.77 -18.98
C TYR A 7 -13.43 -7.03 -18.89
N LEU A 8 -13.00 -8.22 -19.27
CA LEU A 8 -11.61 -8.65 -19.27
C LEU A 8 -11.23 -9.04 -20.71
N GLU A 9 -10.04 -8.63 -21.16
CA GLU A 9 -9.46 -9.06 -22.40
C GLU A 9 -7.97 -9.42 -22.21
N ASN A 10 -7.61 -10.62 -22.64
CA ASN A 10 -6.27 -11.20 -22.48
C ASN A 10 -5.75 -11.14 -21.03
N PHE A 11 -6.62 -11.33 -20.05
CA PHE A 11 -6.28 -11.21 -18.62
C PHE A 11 -6.24 -12.59 -17.97
N ARG A 12 -5.07 -12.99 -17.48
CA ARG A 12 -4.85 -14.30 -16.83
C ARG A 12 -5.35 -15.45 -17.73
N SER A 13 -6.30 -16.26 -17.24
CA SER A 13 -6.91 -17.37 -17.98
C SER A 13 -7.99 -16.93 -18.99
N TYR A 14 -8.33 -15.65 -19.04
CA TYR A 14 -9.41 -15.16 -19.91
C TYR A 14 -8.88 -14.51 -21.17
N LYS A 15 -9.26 -15.07 -22.33
CA LYS A 15 -9.12 -14.36 -23.61
C LYS A 15 -10.11 -13.21 -23.69
N LYS A 16 -11.39 -13.49 -23.38
CA LYS A 16 -12.45 -12.48 -23.23
C LYS A 16 -13.44 -12.95 -22.15
N LEU A 17 -13.90 -12.04 -21.32
CA LEU A 17 -14.96 -12.25 -20.35
C LEU A 17 -15.76 -10.97 -20.20
N ASN A 18 -17.08 -11.08 -20.21
CA ASN A 18 -18.00 -10.00 -19.88
C ASN A 18 -18.95 -10.45 -18.79
N ILE A 19 -19.00 -9.69 -17.69
CA ILE A 19 -19.93 -9.93 -16.57
C ILE A 19 -20.74 -8.66 -16.35
N GLU A 20 -22.05 -8.77 -16.50
CA GLU A 20 -22.99 -7.72 -16.14
C GLU A 20 -23.52 -7.98 -14.73
N ILE A 21 -23.42 -6.98 -13.87
CA ILE A 21 -23.89 -7.03 -12.48
C ILE A 21 -25.14 -6.16 -12.39
N LYS A 22 -26.29 -6.79 -12.39
CA LYS A 22 -27.57 -6.11 -12.19
C LYS A 22 -27.58 -5.53 -10.77
N ASN A 23 -28.60 -4.77 -10.41
CA ASN A 23 -28.70 -4.03 -9.14
C ASN A 23 -28.76 -4.98 -7.90
N ILE A 24 -27.66 -5.71 -7.68
CA ILE A 24 -27.49 -6.69 -6.59
C ILE A 24 -26.43 -6.21 -5.61
N GLN A 25 -26.67 -6.54 -4.34
CA GLN A 25 -25.77 -6.20 -3.24
C GLN A 25 -24.63 -7.20 -3.08
N TYR A 26 -24.91 -8.48 -3.38
CA TYR A 26 -23.97 -9.58 -3.22
C TYR A 26 -23.76 -10.31 -4.54
N VAL A 27 -22.51 -10.64 -4.88
CA VAL A 27 -22.16 -11.47 -6.05
C VAL A 27 -21.39 -12.67 -5.55
N ILE A 28 -21.88 -13.87 -5.89
CA ILE A 28 -21.22 -15.13 -5.55
C ILE A 28 -20.68 -15.74 -6.83
N LEU A 29 -19.37 -15.96 -6.90
CA LEU A 29 -18.70 -16.63 -8.02
C LEU A 29 -18.56 -18.13 -7.68
N THR A 30 -19.28 -18.98 -8.39
CA THR A 30 -19.24 -20.45 -8.23
C THR A 30 -18.64 -21.13 -9.46
N GLY A 31 -18.14 -22.34 -9.31
CA GLY A 31 -17.58 -23.13 -10.40
C GLY A 31 -16.41 -24.02 -9.96
N LYS A 32 -15.92 -24.88 -10.84
CA LYS A 32 -14.78 -25.80 -10.59
C LYS A 32 -13.52 -25.04 -10.21
N ASN A 33 -12.60 -25.71 -9.48
CA ASN A 33 -11.29 -25.14 -9.19
C ASN A 33 -10.50 -24.96 -10.50
N GLY A 34 -9.70 -23.88 -10.57
CA GLY A 34 -8.92 -23.58 -11.77
C GLY A 34 -9.66 -22.78 -12.86
N ILE A 35 -11.00 -22.65 -12.82
CA ILE A 35 -11.78 -21.97 -13.89
C ILE A 35 -11.54 -20.45 -13.98
N GLY A 36 -10.81 -19.86 -13.02
CA GLY A 36 -10.49 -18.43 -13.06
C GLY A 36 -11.27 -17.54 -12.11
N LYS A 37 -12.10 -18.05 -11.20
CA LYS A 37 -12.87 -17.23 -10.21
C LYS A 37 -11.99 -16.20 -9.51
N THR A 38 -10.81 -16.63 -9.03
CA THR A 38 -9.85 -15.75 -8.36
C THR A 38 -9.25 -14.70 -9.30
N ASN A 39 -9.16 -14.98 -10.60
CA ASN A 39 -8.68 -14.01 -11.58
C ASN A 39 -9.67 -12.86 -11.79
N ILE A 40 -10.98 -13.12 -11.67
CA ILE A 40 -12.01 -12.07 -11.68
C ILE A 40 -11.86 -11.16 -10.44
N LEU A 41 -11.68 -11.74 -9.26
CA LEU A 41 -11.45 -10.98 -8.03
C LEU A 41 -10.13 -10.19 -8.10
N GLU A 42 -9.08 -10.78 -8.71
CA GLU A 42 -7.82 -10.08 -8.95
C GLU A 42 -8.03 -8.88 -9.89
N ALA A 43 -8.78 -9.04 -10.98
CA ALA A 43 -9.13 -7.95 -11.86
C ALA A 43 -9.81 -6.80 -11.11
N ILE A 44 -10.81 -7.10 -10.28
CA ILE A 44 -11.50 -6.11 -9.46
C ILE A 44 -10.53 -5.41 -8.51
N SER A 45 -9.55 -6.13 -7.94
CA SER A 45 -8.58 -5.55 -7.01
C SER A 45 -7.68 -4.48 -7.63
N PHE A 46 -7.55 -4.43 -8.97
CA PHE A 46 -6.83 -3.39 -9.68
C PHE A 46 -7.55 -2.03 -9.69
N LEU A 47 -8.81 -1.96 -9.26
CA LEU A 47 -9.50 -0.71 -8.95
C LEU A 47 -8.92 -0.01 -7.71
N SER A 48 -8.14 -0.71 -6.90
CA SER A 48 -7.34 -0.11 -5.83
C SER A 48 -5.94 0.28 -6.37
N PRO A 49 -5.32 1.33 -5.83
CA PRO A 49 -3.93 1.64 -6.13
C PRO A 49 -2.98 0.46 -5.87
N GLY A 50 -1.95 0.31 -6.70
CA GLY A 50 -0.95 -0.75 -6.55
C GLY A 50 -1.08 -1.88 -7.58
N LYS A 51 -0.69 -3.10 -7.19
CA LYS A 51 -0.54 -4.29 -8.05
C LYS A 51 -1.60 -5.36 -7.81
N GLY A 52 -2.79 -4.95 -7.32
CA GLY A 52 -3.85 -5.90 -6.96
C GLY A 52 -3.53 -6.71 -5.70
N PHE A 53 -4.41 -7.66 -5.33
CA PHE A 53 -4.25 -8.38 -4.07
C PHE A 53 -3.13 -9.44 -4.10
N ARG A 54 -2.81 -10.02 -5.25
CA ARG A 54 -1.70 -10.97 -5.40
C ARG A 54 -0.34 -10.31 -5.40
N ASN A 55 -0.27 -8.98 -5.59
CA ASN A 55 0.98 -8.22 -5.68
C ASN A 55 1.99 -8.80 -6.70
N THR A 56 1.50 -9.39 -7.77
CA THR A 56 2.30 -10.02 -8.83
C THR A 56 2.91 -8.98 -9.77
N ARG A 57 3.85 -9.40 -10.59
CA ARG A 57 4.40 -8.56 -11.65
C ARG A 57 3.30 -8.24 -12.66
N LEU A 58 3.29 -7.01 -13.19
CA LEU A 58 2.23 -6.56 -14.09
C LEU A 58 2.26 -7.24 -15.48
N ASP A 59 3.40 -7.76 -15.90
CA ASP A 59 3.54 -8.58 -17.12
C ASP A 59 2.92 -9.98 -16.96
N GLU A 60 2.82 -10.49 -15.74
CA GLU A 60 2.24 -11.80 -15.45
C GLU A 60 0.70 -11.80 -15.49
N VAL A 61 0.04 -10.64 -15.53
CA VAL A 61 -1.42 -10.57 -15.65
C VAL A 61 -1.92 -10.84 -17.06
N ILE A 62 -1.03 -10.73 -18.06
CA ILE A 62 -1.34 -10.96 -19.47
C ILE A 62 -1.54 -12.47 -19.69
N ASN A 63 -2.54 -12.81 -20.49
CA ASN A 63 -2.83 -14.20 -20.83
C ASN A 63 -1.65 -14.84 -21.57
N THR A 64 -1.14 -15.96 -21.08
CA THR A 64 0.03 -16.65 -21.62
C THR A 64 -0.25 -17.38 -22.95
N GLU A 65 -1.50 -17.70 -23.22
CA GLU A 65 -1.94 -18.32 -24.48
C GLU A 65 -2.23 -17.30 -25.58
N SER A 66 -2.14 -16.00 -25.28
CA SER A 66 -2.34 -14.94 -26.22
C SER A 66 -1.00 -14.52 -26.86
N ASN A 67 -0.98 -14.30 -28.16
CA ASN A 67 0.15 -13.69 -28.85
C ASN A 67 0.27 -12.18 -28.60
N SER A 68 -0.64 -11.61 -27.80
CA SER A 68 -0.65 -10.18 -27.47
C SER A 68 0.22 -9.89 -26.25
N ASN A 69 1.03 -8.84 -26.35
CA ASN A 69 1.78 -8.27 -25.21
C ASN A 69 0.93 -7.30 -24.38
N GLN A 70 -0.39 -7.33 -24.55
CA GLN A 70 -1.32 -6.41 -23.89
C GLN A 70 -2.50 -7.15 -23.27
N SER A 71 -2.99 -6.60 -22.18
CA SER A 71 -4.21 -7.02 -21.49
C SER A 71 -5.01 -5.81 -21.07
N SER A 72 -6.31 -5.91 -21.02
CA SER A 72 -7.17 -4.84 -20.55
C SER A 72 -8.28 -5.33 -19.62
N ILE A 73 -8.65 -4.45 -18.70
CA ILE A 73 -9.81 -4.59 -17.84
C ILE A 73 -10.63 -3.32 -18.00
N PHE A 74 -11.93 -3.47 -18.14
CA PHE A 74 -12.85 -2.36 -18.20
C PHE A 74 -13.97 -2.55 -17.19
N PHE A 75 -14.27 -1.47 -16.45
CA PHE A 75 -15.30 -1.44 -15.42
C PHE A 75 -16.30 -0.35 -15.70
N ILE A 76 -17.57 -0.65 -15.44
CA ILE A 76 -18.60 0.35 -15.29
C ILE A 76 -18.99 0.41 -13.81
N ILE A 77 -18.85 1.57 -13.22
CA ILE A 77 -19.14 1.83 -11.81
C ILE A 77 -20.17 2.96 -11.72
N GLU A 78 -21.17 2.78 -10.87
CA GLU A 78 -22.13 3.82 -10.53
C GLU A 78 -21.87 4.35 -9.12
N LYS A 79 -21.64 5.64 -9.01
CA LYS A 79 -21.52 6.36 -7.75
C LYS A 79 -22.41 7.59 -7.80
N GLU A 80 -23.29 7.76 -6.78
CA GLU A 80 -24.20 8.91 -6.67
C GLU A 80 -25.03 9.13 -7.95
N ASN A 81 -25.56 8.03 -8.52
CA ASN A 81 -26.30 8.00 -9.79
C ASN A 81 -25.50 8.44 -11.03
N GLN A 82 -24.19 8.62 -10.92
CA GLN A 82 -23.31 8.89 -12.04
C GLN A 82 -22.59 7.63 -12.49
N LYS A 83 -22.64 7.34 -13.78
CA LYS A 83 -21.90 6.25 -14.41
C LYS A 83 -20.45 6.71 -14.67
N ASN A 84 -19.50 5.91 -14.19
CA ASN A 84 -18.08 6.11 -14.43
C ASN A 84 -17.49 4.89 -15.14
N GLU A 85 -16.68 5.12 -16.12
CA GLU A 85 -15.98 4.11 -16.92
C GLU A 85 -14.50 4.11 -16.57
N ILE A 86 -14.00 2.96 -16.11
CA ILE A 86 -12.58 2.82 -15.74
C ILE A 86 -11.97 1.75 -16.64
N GLY A 87 -11.03 2.15 -17.50
CA GLY A 87 -10.20 1.25 -18.28
C GLY A 87 -8.81 1.09 -17.67
N ILE A 88 -8.34 -0.14 -17.51
CA ILE A 88 -6.99 -0.45 -17.02
C ILE A 88 -6.30 -1.29 -18.08
N GLY A 89 -5.26 -0.73 -18.70
CA GLY A 89 -4.41 -1.42 -19.66
C GLY A 89 -3.12 -1.90 -19.02
N PHE A 90 -2.68 -3.09 -19.41
CA PHE A 90 -1.38 -3.65 -19.04
C PHE A 90 -0.60 -3.91 -20.33
N THR A 91 0.68 -3.55 -20.33
CA THR A 91 1.59 -3.81 -21.44
C THR A 91 2.84 -4.50 -20.92
N LYS A 92 3.40 -5.38 -21.74
CA LYS A 92 4.69 -6.02 -21.50
C LYS A 92 5.69 -5.40 -22.46
N GLU A 93 6.62 -4.63 -21.93
CA GLU A 93 7.69 -3.96 -22.66
C GLU A 93 9.01 -4.67 -22.40
N SER A 94 9.85 -4.81 -23.42
CA SER A 94 11.22 -5.29 -23.24
C SER A 94 12.15 -4.09 -23.10
N ILE A 95 12.80 -3.98 -21.95
CA ILE A 95 13.78 -2.93 -21.66
C ILE A 95 15.06 -3.65 -21.20
N ASP A 96 16.18 -3.43 -21.85
CA ASP A 96 17.49 -4.03 -21.51
C ASP A 96 17.45 -5.54 -21.28
N ASN A 97 16.82 -6.27 -22.20
CA ASN A 97 16.60 -7.72 -22.13
C ASN A 97 15.80 -8.21 -20.91
N ARG A 98 15.08 -7.32 -20.24
CA ARG A 98 14.15 -7.66 -19.16
C ARG A 98 12.74 -7.25 -19.53
N PHE A 99 11.77 -8.12 -19.21
CA PHE A 99 10.37 -7.75 -19.37
C PHE A 99 9.92 -6.91 -18.18
N GLN A 100 9.33 -5.75 -18.48
CA GLN A 100 8.72 -4.88 -17.49
C GLN A 100 7.25 -4.66 -17.83
N GLY A 101 6.38 -4.94 -16.88
CA GLY A 101 4.95 -4.65 -17.02
C GLY A 101 4.63 -3.21 -16.66
N ARG A 102 3.79 -2.56 -17.48
CA ARG A 102 3.28 -1.21 -17.23
C ARG A 102 1.77 -1.22 -17.10
N LYS A 103 1.23 -0.42 -16.15
CA LYS A 103 -0.20 -0.22 -15.94
C LYS A 103 -0.60 1.21 -16.29
N ILE A 104 -1.62 1.38 -17.14
CA ILE A 104 -2.20 2.66 -17.52
C ILE A 104 -3.67 2.63 -17.14
N ILE A 105 -4.17 3.70 -16.57
CA ILE A 105 -5.57 3.81 -16.14
C ILE A 105 -6.22 4.99 -16.85
N HIS A 106 -7.42 4.77 -17.37
CA HIS A 106 -8.28 5.80 -17.94
C HIS A 106 -9.57 5.88 -17.13
N LEU A 107 -10.02 7.08 -16.90
CA LEU A 107 -11.31 7.39 -16.28
C LEU A 107 -12.13 8.21 -17.26
N ASN A 108 -13.31 7.70 -17.66
CA ASN A 108 -14.20 8.34 -18.64
C ASN A 108 -13.45 8.79 -19.91
N GLY A 109 -12.62 7.88 -20.45
CA GLY A 109 -11.79 8.11 -21.66
C GLY A 109 -10.51 8.94 -21.43
N LYS A 110 -10.33 9.58 -20.28
CA LYS A 110 -9.14 10.40 -20.00
C LYS A 110 -8.13 9.63 -19.16
N LYS A 111 -6.85 9.73 -19.54
CA LYS A 111 -5.77 9.11 -18.76
C LYS A 111 -5.67 9.68 -17.36
N LEU A 112 -5.72 8.81 -16.36
CA LEU A 112 -5.58 9.18 -14.96
C LEU A 112 -4.12 9.55 -14.67
N LYS A 113 -3.89 10.75 -14.15
CA LYS A 113 -2.53 11.23 -13.84
C LYS A 113 -1.94 10.56 -12.60
N ARG A 114 -2.76 10.31 -11.57
CA ARG A 114 -2.34 9.73 -10.29
C ARG A 114 -3.25 8.57 -9.89
N GLN A 115 -2.66 7.45 -9.49
CA GLN A 115 -3.45 6.32 -8.96
C GLN A 115 -4.11 6.64 -7.61
N SER A 116 -3.62 7.66 -6.90
CA SER A 116 -4.22 8.17 -5.66
C SER A 116 -5.60 8.81 -5.87
N ASP A 117 -6.00 9.08 -7.13
CA ASP A 117 -7.33 9.60 -7.43
C ASP A 117 -8.40 8.49 -7.47
N LEU A 118 -8.00 7.19 -7.61
CA LEU A 118 -8.95 6.06 -7.64
C LEU A 118 -9.78 5.91 -6.36
N PRO A 119 -9.24 6.04 -5.13
CA PRO A 119 -10.03 5.90 -3.91
C PRO A 119 -11.16 6.93 -3.77
N ASN A 120 -11.07 8.09 -4.46
CA ASN A 120 -12.17 9.05 -4.54
C ASN A 120 -13.41 8.47 -5.24
N LEU A 121 -13.22 7.49 -6.11
CA LEU A 121 -14.28 6.82 -6.86
C LEU A 121 -14.66 5.48 -6.25
N VAL A 122 -13.66 4.70 -5.85
CA VAL A 122 -13.81 3.31 -5.41
C VAL A 122 -13.02 3.06 -4.15
N SER A 123 -13.69 2.79 -3.04
CA SER A 123 -13.06 2.25 -1.84
C SER A 123 -13.16 0.73 -1.89
N LEU A 124 -12.01 0.05 -1.86
CA LEU A 124 -11.93 -1.39 -2.03
C LEU A 124 -11.07 -2.04 -0.95
N ILE A 125 -11.65 -3.00 -0.25
CA ILE A 125 -10.96 -3.86 0.71
C ILE A 125 -11.22 -5.31 0.30
N TRP A 126 -10.24 -6.17 0.49
CA TRP A 126 -10.37 -7.61 0.24
C TRP A 126 -9.84 -8.43 1.39
N LEU A 127 -10.40 -9.61 1.54
CA LEU A 127 -9.91 -10.67 2.42
C LEU A 127 -9.50 -11.86 1.55
N THR A 128 -8.34 -12.43 1.83
CA THR A 128 -7.85 -13.65 1.18
C THR A 128 -7.61 -14.74 2.23
N PRO A 129 -7.62 -16.03 1.86
CA PRO A 129 -7.34 -17.11 2.80
C PRO A 129 -6.00 -16.94 3.55
N GLU A 130 -4.98 -16.36 2.89
CA GLU A 130 -3.70 -16.08 3.55
C GLU A 130 -3.80 -15.07 4.70
N MET A 131 -4.91 -14.33 4.80
CA MET A 131 -5.15 -13.42 5.92
C MET A 131 -5.57 -14.13 7.21
N ASP A 132 -5.87 -15.42 7.20
CA ASP A 132 -6.08 -16.22 8.42
C ASP A 132 -4.82 -16.22 9.31
N ILE A 133 -3.65 -16.12 8.69
CA ILE A 133 -2.36 -16.01 9.38
C ILE A 133 -1.87 -14.56 9.55
N PHE A 134 -2.76 -13.56 9.39
CA PHE A 134 -2.42 -12.13 9.40
C PHE A 134 -1.50 -11.73 10.56
N PHE A 135 -1.79 -12.20 11.77
CA PHE A 135 -0.99 -11.89 12.95
C PHE A 135 0.32 -12.70 13.04
N ARG A 136 0.45 -13.77 12.27
CA ARG A 136 1.69 -14.58 12.19
C ARG A 136 2.59 -14.17 11.03
N THR A 137 2.12 -13.29 10.14
CA THR A 137 2.90 -12.77 9.02
C THR A 137 3.82 -11.62 9.44
N SER A 138 4.55 -11.06 8.49
CA SER A 138 5.45 -9.93 8.74
C SER A 138 4.68 -8.64 9.07
N SER A 139 5.32 -7.75 9.83
CA SER A 139 4.81 -6.40 10.10
C SER A 139 4.56 -5.60 8.82
N LEU A 140 5.30 -5.87 7.73
CA LEU A 140 5.06 -5.26 6.43
C LEU A 140 3.67 -5.55 5.89
N PHE A 141 3.20 -6.81 6.05
CA PHE A 141 1.87 -7.21 5.58
C PHE A 141 0.77 -6.48 6.38
N ARG A 142 0.93 -6.42 7.70
CA ARG A 142 0.01 -5.70 8.61
C ARG A 142 -0.04 -4.20 8.28
N ARG A 143 1.13 -3.57 8.07
CA ARG A 143 1.17 -2.15 7.65
C ARG A 143 0.45 -1.91 6.33
N LYS A 144 0.72 -2.72 5.30
CA LYS A 144 0.06 -2.58 4.00
C LYS A 144 -1.46 -2.70 4.08
N PHE A 145 -1.97 -3.52 5.00
CA PHE A 145 -3.40 -3.63 5.25
C PHE A 145 -3.96 -2.35 5.88
N VAL A 146 -3.33 -1.86 6.96
CA VAL A 146 -3.71 -0.60 7.61
C VAL A 146 -3.64 0.57 6.64
N ASP A 147 -2.54 0.69 5.90
CA ASP A 147 -2.35 1.75 4.92
C ASP A 147 -3.44 1.74 3.84
N ARG A 148 -3.88 0.54 3.43
CA ARG A 148 -5.01 0.40 2.49
C ARG A 148 -6.32 0.89 3.11
N CYS A 149 -6.60 0.56 4.35
CA CYS A 149 -7.78 1.08 5.03
C CYS A 149 -7.75 2.61 5.07
N ILE A 150 -6.61 3.18 5.43
CA ILE A 150 -6.45 4.64 5.56
C ILE A 150 -6.60 5.35 4.21
N PHE A 151 -5.93 4.90 3.14
CA PHE A 151 -6.04 5.62 1.86
C PHE A 151 -7.41 5.46 1.19
N ASN A 152 -8.21 4.45 1.56
CA ASN A 152 -9.61 4.37 1.14
C ASN A 152 -10.50 5.41 1.86
N LEU A 153 -10.08 5.88 3.03
CA LEU A 153 -10.76 6.94 3.80
C LEU A 153 -10.20 8.33 3.48
N ASN A 154 -8.88 8.41 3.33
CA ASN A 154 -8.15 9.64 3.02
C ASN A 154 -7.16 9.40 1.85
N PRO A 155 -7.55 9.72 0.60
CA PRO A 155 -6.70 9.49 -0.57
C PRO A 155 -5.35 10.22 -0.56
N GLU A 156 -5.24 11.38 0.12
CA GLU A 156 -4.00 12.14 0.23
C GLU A 156 -2.91 11.35 0.98
N TYR A 157 -3.32 10.47 1.87
CA TYR A 157 -2.41 9.58 2.60
C TYR A 157 -1.52 8.75 1.65
N LEU A 158 -2.05 8.31 0.51
CA LEU A 158 -1.29 7.55 -0.47
C LEU A 158 -0.17 8.38 -1.11
N ASP A 159 -0.40 9.68 -1.31
CA ASP A 159 0.63 10.57 -1.85
C ASP A 159 1.74 10.80 -0.81
N ASN A 160 1.39 10.97 0.47
CA ASN A 160 2.38 11.05 1.56
C ASN A 160 3.24 9.77 1.64
N LEU A 161 2.61 8.58 1.52
CA LEU A 161 3.36 7.30 1.46
C LEU A 161 4.33 7.26 0.28
N LYS A 162 3.91 7.65 -0.93
CA LYS A 162 4.77 7.66 -2.12
C LYS A 162 5.94 8.63 -1.99
N ILE A 163 5.68 9.83 -1.45
CA ILE A 163 6.73 10.83 -1.22
C ILE A 163 7.73 10.29 -0.19
N TYR A 164 7.23 9.69 0.89
CA TYR A 164 8.08 9.07 1.90
C TYR A 164 8.93 7.93 1.30
N GLU A 165 8.34 6.99 0.57
CA GLU A 165 9.04 5.88 -0.07
C GLU A 165 10.11 6.36 -1.07
N LYS A 166 9.80 7.39 -1.86
CA LYS A 166 10.76 7.99 -2.80
C LYS A 166 11.99 8.53 -2.05
N ASN A 167 11.78 9.35 -1.02
CA ASN A 167 12.88 9.92 -0.22
C ASN A 167 13.66 8.84 0.55
N LEU A 168 12.97 7.80 1.02
CA LEU A 168 13.59 6.64 1.66
C LEU A 168 14.55 5.91 0.71
N ASN A 169 14.11 5.63 -0.50
CA ASN A 169 14.92 4.96 -1.52
C ASN A 169 16.13 5.82 -1.91
N GLU A 170 15.94 7.14 -2.03
CA GLU A 170 17.01 8.09 -2.33
C GLU A 170 18.06 8.14 -1.20
N ARG A 171 17.62 8.23 0.07
CA ARG A 171 18.51 8.16 1.24
C ARG A 171 19.31 6.86 1.26
N ASN A 172 18.63 5.72 1.09
CA ASN A 172 19.30 4.42 1.10
C ASN A 172 20.32 4.29 -0.04
N LYS A 173 20.02 4.84 -1.24
CA LYS A 173 20.96 4.87 -2.36
C LYS A 173 22.19 5.67 -2.03
N ILE A 174 22.06 6.88 -1.50
CA ILE A 174 23.20 7.73 -1.13
C ILE A 174 24.07 7.06 -0.08
N LEU A 175 23.45 6.48 0.97
CA LEU A 175 24.20 5.79 2.02
C LEU A 175 24.92 4.55 1.47
N LYS A 176 24.33 3.83 0.53
CA LYS A 176 24.97 2.68 -0.14
C LYS A 176 26.13 3.12 -1.01
N ASP A 177 25.98 4.18 -1.79
CA ASP A 177 27.03 4.71 -2.67
C ASP A 177 28.25 5.21 -1.86
N ILE A 178 28.04 5.70 -0.65
CA ILE A 178 29.12 6.07 0.27
C ILE A 178 29.79 4.81 0.83
N SER A 179 29.00 3.82 1.26
CA SER A 179 29.53 2.60 1.88
C SER A 179 30.34 1.72 0.92
N THR A 180 30.04 1.75 -0.39
CA THR A 180 30.84 1.01 -1.39
C THR A 180 32.26 1.56 -1.55
N LYS A 181 32.49 2.83 -1.23
CA LYS A 181 33.80 3.46 -1.29
C LYS A 181 34.60 3.36 0.02
N ASP A 182 33.89 3.38 1.17
CA ASP A 182 34.46 3.55 2.50
C ASP A 182 34.04 2.45 3.51
N LEU A 183 33.48 1.34 3.08
CA LEU A 183 32.89 0.28 3.90
C LEU A 183 31.68 0.70 4.74
N PHE A 184 31.58 1.97 5.13
CA PHE A 184 30.44 2.53 5.87
C PHE A 184 30.43 4.07 5.77
N TYR A 185 29.30 4.69 6.12
CA TYR A 185 29.14 6.14 6.16
C TYR A 185 30.07 6.77 7.21
N ILE A 186 30.83 7.79 6.78
CA ILE A 186 31.64 8.65 7.66
C ILE A 186 31.17 10.09 7.48
N GLU A 187 30.70 10.71 8.57
CA GLU A 187 30.22 12.10 8.57
C GLU A 187 31.40 13.07 8.28
N GLY A 188 31.11 14.10 7.48
CA GLY A 188 32.09 15.13 7.12
C GLY A 188 33.04 14.74 5.98
N LYS A 189 33.10 13.48 5.56
CA LYS A 189 33.96 13.04 4.45
C LYS A 189 33.49 13.57 3.09
N ASN A 190 32.16 13.78 2.92
CA ASN A 190 31.59 14.35 1.71
C ASN A 190 30.49 15.36 2.07
N ILE A 191 30.88 16.63 2.16
CA ILE A 191 30.01 17.73 2.60
C ILE A 191 28.78 17.86 1.73
N GLU A 192 28.88 17.70 0.41
CA GLU A 192 27.75 17.82 -0.51
C GLU A 192 26.72 16.71 -0.26
N LYS A 193 27.15 15.46 -0.12
CA LYS A 193 26.27 14.33 0.21
C LYS A 193 25.65 14.46 1.59
N ASP A 194 26.37 14.98 2.56
CA ASP A 194 25.87 15.23 3.91
C ASP A 194 24.78 16.29 3.93
N LEU A 195 24.93 17.37 3.16
CA LEU A 195 23.91 18.39 2.99
C LEU A 195 22.67 17.83 2.27
N TRP A 196 22.88 16.99 1.27
CA TRP A 196 21.77 16.33 0.58
C TRP A 196 21.02 15.37 1.51
N LEU A 197 21.73 14.54 2.27
CA LEU A 197 21.13 13.66 3.28
C LEU A 197 20.28 14.43 4.30
N LYS A 198 20.77 15.58 4.81
CA LYS A 198 19.99 16.44 5.72
C LYS A 198 18.65 16.84 5.11
N LYS A 199 18.66 17.35 3.87
CA LYS A 199 17.42 17.75 3.16
C LYS A 199 16.45 16.60 2.94
N ILE A 200 16.97 15.41 2.62
CA ILE A 200 16.12 14.20 2.44
C ILE A 200 15.54 13.76 3.78
N GLU A 201 16.32 13.78 4.85
CA GLU A 201 15.89 13.38 6.19
C GLU A 201 14.83 14.34 6.76
N GLU A 202 14.93 15.64 6.49
CA GLU A 202 13.85 16.61 6.82
C GLU A 202 12.55 16.27 6.10
N LYS A 203 12.61 15.92 4.79
CA LYS A 203 11.43 15.48 4.04
C LYS A 203 10.89 14.16 4.60
N LEU A 204 11.75 13.19 4.91
CA LEU A 204 11.35 11.92 5.53
C LEU A 204 10.65 12.13 6.87
N VAL A 205 11.15 13.05 7.71
CA VAL A 205 10.53 13.36 8.98
C VAL A 205 9.16 13.99 8.79
N ASN A 206 9.04 14.99 7.91
CA ASN A 206 7.77 15.67 7.67
C ASN A 206 6.70 14.72 7.14
N GLU A 207 7.00 13.91 6.14
CA GLU A 207 6.05 12.93 5.59
C GLU A 207 5.83 11.75 6.55
N GLY A 208 6.88 11.30 7.24
CA GLY A 208 6.79 10.25 8.24
C GLY A 208 5.83 10.59 9.37
N ILE A 209 5.87 11.83 9.86
CA ILE A 209 4.95 12.30 10.91
C ILE A 209 3.51 12.30 10.44
N LYS A 210 3.22 12.78 9.22
CA LYS A 210 1.87 12.72 8.65
C LYS A 210 1.35 11.28 8.60
N ILE A 211 2.20 10.35 8.16
CA ILE A 211 1.86 8.91 8.11
C ILE A 211 1.55 8.37 9.51
N PHE A 212 2.36 8.68 10.51
CA PHE A 212 2.13 8.26 11.89
C PHE A 212 0.81 8.82 12.44
N GLN A 213 0.56 10.11 12.23
CA GLN A 213 -0.66 10.78 12.71
C GLN A 213 -1.92 10.15 12.10
N GLU A 214 -1.93 9.87 10.80
CA GLU A 214 -3.05 9.22 10.13
C GLU A 214 -3.26 7.77 10.63
N ARG A 215 -2.19 7.02 10.87
CA ARG A 215 -2.30 5.67 11.44
C ARG A 215 -2.80 5.68 12.88
N ILE A 216 -2.36 6.64 13.71
CA ILE A 216 -2.85 6.81 15.09
C ILE A 216 -4.33 7.19 15.06
N LYS A 217 -4.72 8.15 14.22
CA LYS A 217 -6.11 8.54 14.02
C LYS A 217 -6.98 7.35 13.63
N PHE A 218 -6.56 6.59 12.61
CA PHE A 218 -7.26 5.39 12.19
C PHE A 218 -7.44 4.39 13.33
N SER A 219 -6.40 4.17 14.15
CA SER A 219 -6.47 3.27 15.30
C SER A 219 -7.49 3.74 16.33
N ASN A 220 -7.53 5.03 16.62
CA ASN A 220 -8.48 5.62 17.55
C ASN A 220 -9.92 5.53 17.06
N ASP A 221 -10.15 5.88 15.79
CA ASP A 221 -11.47 5.81 15.15
C ASP A 221 -11.97 4.37 15.12
N PHE A 222 -11.11 3.41 14.76
CA PHE A 222 -11.45 1.98 14.76
C PHE A 222 -11.80 1.48 16.16
N ASN A 223 -11.02 1.84 17.18
CA ASN A 223 -11.26 1.45 18.56
C ASN A 223 -12.61 1.97 19.07
N SER A 224 -12.97 3.21 18.72
CA SER A 224 -14.28 3.80 19.05
C SER A 224 -15.41 2.98 18.43
N ILE A 225 -15.31 2.63 17.14
CA ILE A 225 -16.32 1.81 16.45
C ILE A 225 -16.40 0.40 17.04
N SER A 226 -15.25 -0.26 17.27
CA SER A 226 -15.17 -1.61 17.84
C SER A 226 -15.81 -1.70 19.22
N ASN A 227 -15.56 -0.72 20.09
CA ASN A 227 -16.10 -0.70 21.44
C ASN A 227 -17.63 -0.54 21.47
N ASN A 228 -18.19 0.14 20.49
CA ASN A 228 -19.64 0.35 20.34
C ASN A 228 -20.36 -0.79 19.61
N SER A 229 -19.63 -1.72 18.99
CA SER A 229 -20.22 -2.84 18.28
C SER A 229 -20.81 -3.88 19.22
N LYS A 230 -22.03 -4.34 18.89
CA LYS A 230 -22.69 -5.47 19.59
C LYS A 230 -22.45 -6.82 18.89
N SER A 231 -22.15 -6.80 17.61
CA SER A 231 -22.09 -7.98 16.74
C SER A 231 -20.68 -8.58 16.59
N PHE A 232 -19.63 -7.79 16.86
CA PHE A 232 -18.25 -8.22 16.70
C PHE A 232 -17.51 -8.24 18.03
N PRO A 233 -16.49 -9.09 18.16
CA PRO A 233 -15.62 -9.10 19.35
C PRO A 233 -14.99 -7.72 19.55
N LYS A 234 -14.98 -7.25 20.81
CA LYS A 234 -14.32 -5.99 21.17
C LYS A 234 -12.82 -6.17 21.12
N ILE A 235 -12.18 -5.40 20.28
CA ILE A 235 -10.72 -5.40 20.12
C ILE A 235 -10.18 -3.99 20.26
N ASN A 236 -8.93 -3.89 20.69
CA ASN A 236 -8.17 -2.65 20.71
C ASN A 236 -6.98 -2.79 19.77
N ILE A 237 -6.85 -1.87 18.83
CA ILE A 237 -5.70 -1.77 17.93
C ILE A 237 -4.82 -0.61 18.34
N SER A 238 -3.52 -0.77 18.25
CA SER A 238 -2.54 0.29 18.49
C SER A 238 -1.33 0.07 17.59
N LEU A 239 -0.62 1.16 17.29
CA LEU A 239 0.65 1.08 16.59
C LEU A 239 1.78 0.96 17.60
N ILE A 240 2.76 0.14 17.26
CA ILE A 240 3.97 -0.06 18.05
C ILE A 240 5.15 0.44 17.22
N GLY A 241 5.93 1.34 17.78
CA GLY A 241 7.15 1.86 17.21
C GLY A 241 7.76 2.92 18.13
N ASP A 242 9.02 3.25 17.88
CA ASP A 242 9.73 4.21 18.74
C ASP A 242 9.19 5.63 18.56
N ILE A 243 8.87 6.02 17.33
CA ILE A 243 8.37 7.37 17.05
C ILE A 243 6.92 7.50 17.48
N GLU A 244 6.10 6.46 17.30
CA GLU A 244 4.70 6.46 17.75
C GLU A 244 4.56 6.68 19.26
N LYS A 245 5.42 6.04 20.03
CA LYS A 245 5.42 6.24 21.51
C LYS A 245 5.68 7.69 21.89
N ILE A 246 6.64 8.32 21.22
CA ILE A 246 7.03 9.70 21.50
C ILE A 246 5.94 10.67 21.03
N LEU A 247 5.28 10.39 19.89
CA LEU A 247 4.16 11.20 19.37
C LEU A 247 2.96 11.26 20.30
N LEU A 248 2.79 10.28 21.19
CA LEU A 248 1.71 10.24 22.17
C LEU A 248 1.98 11.08 23.42
N THR A 249 3.23 11.43 23.70
CA THR A 249 3.65 12.08 24.97
C THR A 249 4.27 13.45 24.77
N GLU A 250 4.86 13.73 23.59
CA GLU A 250 5.68 14.91 23.34
C GLU A 250 5.02 15.88 22.36
N LYS A 251 5.44 17.15 22.38
CA LYS A 251 5.04 18.16 21.40
C LYS A 251 5.63 17.84 20.04
N LEU A 252 4.91 18.17 18.99
CA LEU A 252 5.25 17.84 17.60
C LEU A 252 6.66 18.29 17.20
N ASP A 253 7.07 19.50 17.60
CA ASP A 253 8.40 20.01 17.24
C ASP A 253 9.54 19.24 17.92
N SER A 254 9.33 18.82 19.19
CA SER A 254 10.27 17.95 19.90
C SER A 254 10.38 16.58 19.21
N VAL A 255 9.24 16.01 18.78
CA VAL A 255 9.24 14.75 18.03
C VAL A 255 9.98 14.87 16.72
N LYS A 256 9.78 15.96 15.95
CA LYS A 256 10.50 16.21 14.71
C LYS A 256 12.02 16.26 14.95
N ALA A 257 12.45 17.05 15.93
CA ALA A 257 13.86 17.19 16.27
C ALA A 257 14.49 15.84 16.67
N MET A 258 13.80 15.07 17.51
CA MET A 258 14.26 13.74 17.92
C MET A 258 14.30 12.75 16.75
N TYR A 259 13.33 12.79 15.85
CA TYR A 259 13.29 11.90 14.70
C TYR A 259 14.42 12.21 13.72
N ILE A 260 14.70 13.51 13.43
CA ILE A 260 15.85 13.93 12.62
C ILE A 260 17.15 13.42 13.27
N HIS A 261 17.35 13.64 14.57
CA HIS A 261 18.52 13.18 15.29
C HIS A 261 18.71 11.65 15.23
N LYS A 262 17.63 10.87 15.38
CA LYS A 262 17.67 9.41 15.22
C LYS A 262 18.10 8.99 13.82
N LEU A 263 17.62 9.66 12.77
CA LEU A 263 18.00 9.36 11.38
C LEU A 263 19.47 9.68 11.12
N GLN A 264 19.97 10.79 11.64
CA GLN A 264 21.37 11.19 11.50
C GLN A 264 22.31 10.21 12.21
N ASN A 265 22.01 9.87 13.46
CA ASN A 265 22.83 8.94 14.26
C ASN A 265 22.79 7.49 13.70
N SER A 266 21.73 7.12 12.98
CA SER A 266 21.63 5.78 12.39
C SER A 266 22.31 5.64 11.03
N ARG A 267 22.82 6.72 10.40
CA ARG A 267 23.39 6.69 9.05
C ARG A 267 24.43 5.59 8.86
N LYS A 268 25.37 5.44 9.80
CA LYS A 268 26.40 4.39 9.75
C LYS A 268 25.79 2.99 9.76
N ILE A 269 24.86 2.73 10.66
CA ILE A 269 24.18 1.43 10.78
C ILE A 269 23.31 1.17 9.54
N ASP A 270 22.59 2.18 9.08
CA ASP A 270 21.70 2.09 7.92
C ASP A 270 22.49 1.86 6.63
N SER A 271 23.68 2.43 6.48
CA SER A 271 24.56 2.21 5.32
C SER A 271 25.02 0.76 5.23
N ILE A 272 25.34 0.13 6.37
CA ILE A 272 25.75 -1.29 6.45
C ILE A 272 24.56 -2.22 6.21
N LYS A 273 23.41 -1.93 6.83
CA LYS A 273 22.19 -2.76 6.71
C LYS A 273 21.46 -2.59 5.37
N GLY A 274 21.75 -1.51 4.63
CA GLY A 274 21.02 -1.15 3.42
C GLY A 274 19.54 -0.78 3.66
N SER A 275 19.18 -0.45 4.91
CA SER A 275 17.80 -0.12 5.28
C SER A 275 17.76 0.83 6.48
N ILE A 276 16.78 1.74 6.48
CA ILE A 276 16.56 2.71 7.55
C ILE A 276 16.19 2.00 8.88
N SER A 277 16.65 2.52 10.01
CA SER A 277 16.39 1.97 11.35
C SER A 277 15.12 2.55 11.98
N TYR A 278 14.72 3.77 11.65
CA TYR A 278 13.58 4.48 12.24
C TYR A 278 12.62 4.99 11.17
N GLY A 279 11.32 4.93 11.43
CA GLY A 279 10.30 5.47 10.54
C GLY A 279 9.04 4.62 10.41
N PRO A 280 8.03 5.08 9.64
CA PRO A 280 6.75 4.39 9.46
C PRO A 280 6.87 2.96 8.92
N ASN A 281 7.95 2.65 8.22
CA ASN A 281 8.25 1.31 7.73
C ASN A 281 8.77 0.35 8.81
N LYS A 282 8.99 0.82 10.04
CA LYS A 282 9.39 0.02 11.23
C LYS A 282 8.24 -0.16 12.22
N SER A 283 7.14 0.56 12.05
CA SER A 283 5.94 0.39 12.88
C SER A 283 5.35 -1.01 12.76
N ASP A 284 4.64 -1.45 13.78
CA ASP A 284 3.83 -2.65 13.73
C ASP A 284 2.44 -2.40 14.32
N LEU A 285 1.48 -3.26 13.98
CA LEU A 285 0.12 -3.25 14.48
C LEU A 285 -0.01 -4.24 15.64
N LYS A 286 -0.35 -3.74 16.81
CA LYS A 286 -0.74 -4.56 17.97
C LYS A 286 -2.25 -4.61 18.06
N VAL A 287 -2.80 -5.80 18.20
CA VAL A 287 -4.23 -6.02 18.41
C VAL A 287 -4.45 -6.83 19.66
N VAL A 288 -5.34 -6.35 20.53
CA VAL A 288 -5.68 -6.98 21.81
C VAL A 288 -7.16 -7.31 21.81
N PHE A 289 -7.50 -8.55 22.07
CA PHE A 289 -8.87 -8.98 22.30
C PHE A 289 -9.27 -8.63 23.73
N LEU A 290 -10.17 -7.66 23.90
CA LEU A 290 -10.44 -7.04 25.21
C LEU A 290 -11.07 -8.01 26.21
N LYS A 291 -11.99 -8.90 25.79
CA LYS A 291 -12.68 -9.85 26.67
C LYS A 291 -11.71 -10.78 27.39
N LYS A 292 -10.67 -11.24 26.72
CA LYS A 292 -9.68 -12.19 27.27
C LYS A 292 -8.35 -11.53 27.61
N LYS A 293 -8.17 -10.25 27.30
CA LYS A 293 -6.90 -9.50 27.41
C LYS A 293 -5.72 -10.19 26.70
N LEU A 294 -6.02 -10.92 25.61
CA LEU A 294 -5.04 -11.67 24.84
C LEU A 294 -4.62 -10.88 23.59
N LEU A 295 -3.34 -11.01 23.24
CA LEU A 295 -2.85 -10.55 21.93
C LEU A 295 -3.47 -11.41 20.82
N ALA A 296 -3.84 -10.79 19.70
CA ALA A 296 -4.41 -11.49 18.57
C ALA A 296 -3.48 -12.58 17.97
N GLU A 297 -2.17 -12.44 18.19
CA GLU A 297 -1.17 -13.46 17.81
C GLU A 297 -1.31 -14.76 18.62
N LYS A 298 -1.99 -14.72 19.76
CA LYS A 298 -2.20 -15.85 20.70
C LYS A 298 -3.63 -16.36 20.67
N CYS A 299 -4.49 -15.77 19.84
CA CYS A 299 -5.83 -16.26 19.56
C CYS A 299 -5.81 -17.13 18.31
#